data_51400b859cda1427f05ef2ae21ee7ee7
#
_entry.id   51400b859cda1427f05ef2ae21ee7ee7
#
_cell.length_a   1.000
_cell.length_b   1.000
_cell.length_c   1.000
_cell.angle_alpha   90.00
_cell.angle_beta   90.00
_cell.angle_gamma   90.00
#
_symmetry.space_group_name_H-M   'P 1'
#
loop_
_entity.id
_entity.type
_entity.pdbx_description
1 polymer ?
#
loop_
_entity_poly.entity_id
_entity_poly.type
_entity_poly.pdbx_seq_one_letter_code
_entity_poly.pdbx_strand_id
1 'polypeptide(L)'
;AQTVRATRMVRRLCAAAGPGDHVLCLLSGGASSYLSEPADPLSLSDLQATTEALLTAGLPIDRVNTIRRHCSAVKGGQLAAQCAPASVTTLAISDVVGDHPAAIGSGPTVGDPTTYADACAILDLTTAAVPPAVRAHLRAGAAGDVAETPAVVTDASVHILAGGQTAVDAAAAHLQVLGWATNVGPVDLAGDPAAVARRLLDLVADPPMAVVAGGEATVQHDGTGRGGPTQEVALRVADQLGSGWVAAVDTDGADGSTDVAGALVPAGPLDATVHAALAQHDVYGPLADRGWHIHTGPTGTNVNDLYILTVS
;
A
#
# COMPACT_ATOMS: atom_id res chain seq x y z
N ALA A 1 -10.34 -6.84 18.94
CA ALA A 1 -11.44 -6.39 19.82
C ALA A 1 -11.58 -4.86 19.85
N GLN A 2 -10.51 -4.09 20.07
CA GLN A 2 -10.57 -2.61 20.10
C GLN A 2 -10.97 -2.01 18.74
N THR A 3 -10.40 -2.52 17.65
CA THR A 3 -10.70 -2.14 16.26
C THR A 3 -12.19 -2.24 15.94
N VAL A 4 -12.82 -3.38 16.21
CA VAL A 4 -14.26 -3.59 15.98
C VAL A 4 -15.09 -2.61 16.81
N ARG A 5 -14.70 -2.36 18.07
CA ARG A 5 -15.40 -1.39 18.93
C ARG A 5 -15.32 0.03 18.35
N ALA A 6 -14.14 0.45 17.88
CA ALA A 6 -13.96 1.76 17.25
C ALA A 6 -14.78 1.85 15.94
N THR A 7 -14.74 0.82 15.11
CA THR A 7 -15.51 0.77 13.86
C THR A 7 -17.03 0.87 14.12
N ARG A 8 -17.53 0.18 15.15
CA ARG A 8 -18.94 0.31 15.57
C ARG A 8 -19.32 1.72 16.00
N MET A 9 -18.40 2.46 16.63
CA MET A 9 -18.66 3.87 16.97
C MET A 9 -18.76 4.73 15.70
N VAL A 10 -17.87 4.53 14.74
CA VAL A 10 -17.92 5.21 13.43
C VAL A 10 -19.25 4.91 12.73
N ARG A 11 -19.64 3.64 12.63
CA ARG A 11 -20.93 3.24 12.02
C ARG A 11 -22.15 3.90 12.68
N ARG A 12 -22.14 4.01 14.02
CA ARG A 12 -23.24 4.69 14.74
C ARG A 12 -23.29 6.19 14.40
N LEU A 13 -22.15 6.84 14.25
CA LEU A 13 -22.09 8.23 13.80
C LEU A 13 -22.64 8.38 12.37
N CYS A 14 -22.24 7.50 11.46
CA CYS A 14 -22.78 7.47 10.10
C CYS A 14 -24.30 7.27 10.09
N ALA A 15 -24.79 6.27 10.81
CA ALA A 15 -26.23 5.97 10.88
C ALA A 15 -27.06 7.04 11.59
N ALA A 16 -26.46 7.95 12.35
CA ALA A 16 -27.14 9.07 13.00
C ALA A 16 -27.21 10.32 12.12
N ALA A 17 -26.49 10.33 10.99
CA ALA A 17 -26.53 11.46 10.05
C ALA A 17 -27.87 11.51 9.31
N GLY A 18 -28.44 12.69 9.18
CA GLY A 18 -29.77 12.93 8.62
C GLY A 18 -29.76 13.78 7.36
N PRO A 19 -30.95 14.10 6.81
CA PRO A 19 -31.05 14.95 5.65
C PRO A 19 -30.43 16.34 5.92
N GLY A 20 -29.53 16.78 5.03
CA GLY A 20 -28.83 18.05 5.16
C GLY A 20 -27.53 17.98 5.96
N ASP A 21 -27.22 16.84 6.58
CA ASP A 21 -25.91 16.62 7.18
C ASP A 21 -24.86 16.30 6.10
N HIS A 22 -23.61 16.61 6.41
CA HIS A 22 -22.47 16.31 5.58
C HIS A 22 -21.41 15.56 6.40
N VAL A 23 -21.06 14.36 5.99
CA VAL A 23 -20.05 13.54 6.65
C VAL A 23 -18.70 13.74 5.95
N LEU A 24 -17.72 14.25 6.69
CA LEU A 24 -16.34 14.32 6.23
C LEU A 24 -15.57 13.09 6.75
N CYS A 25 -15.11 12.24 5.83
CA CYS A 25 -14.30 11.07 6.11
C CYS A 25 -12.82 11.38 5.84
N LEU A 26 -11.98 11.31 6.86
CA LEU A 26 -10.52 11.45 6.72
C LEU A 26 -9.90 10.06 6.73
N LEU A 27 -9.24 9.69 5.63
CA LEU A 27 -8.72 8.34 5.40
C LEU A 27 -7.22 8.39 5.13
N SER A 28 -6.46 7.55 5.81
CA SER A 28 -5.00 7.44 5.62
C SER A 28 -4.55 5.98 5.70
N GLY A 29 -3.27 5.72 5.50
CA GLY A 29 -2.65 4.40 5.58
C GLY A 29 -3.05 3.62 6.83
N GLY A 30 -3.09 2.31 6.72
CA GLY A 30 -3.54 1.40 7.78
C GLY A 30 -5.06 1.30 7.98
N ALA A 31 -5.87 2.15 7.33
CA ALA A 31 -7.34 2.13 7.47
C ALA A 31 -7.96 0.77 7.15
N SER A 32 -7.37 0.01 6.22
CA SER A 32 -7.85 -1.34 5.89
C SER A 32 -7.85 -2.30 7.08
N SER A 33 -6.93 -2.11 8.04
CA SER A 33 -6.81 -2.92 9.26
C SER A 33 -7.56 -2.31 10.44
N TYR A 34 -7.50 -0.98 10.60
CA TYR A 34 -8.09 -0.28 11.75
C TYR A 34 -9.59 0.00 11.60
N LEU A 35 -10.10 0.15 10.39
CA LEU A 35 -11.54 0.24 10.11
C LEU A 35 -12.05 -1.13 9.68
N SER A 36 -12.40 -1.98 10.65
CA SER A 36 -12.77 -3.37 10.39
C SER A 36 -13.88 -3.85 11.33
N GLU A 37 -14.98 -4.26 10.74
CA GLU A 37 -16.07 -4.98 11.40
C GLU A 37 -16.55 -6.09 10.46
N PRO A 38 -16.67 -7.35 10.96
CA PRO A 38 -17.21 -8.45 10.17
C PRO A 38 -18.66 -8.20 9.81
N ALA A 39 -19.07 -8.68 8.63
CA ALA A 39 -20.48 -8.85 8.30
C ALA A 39 -21.12 -9.95 9.16
N ASP A 40 -22.37 -9.79 9.56
CA ASP A 40 -23.08 -10.85 10.30
C ASP A 40 -23.28 -12.08 9.37
N PRO A 41 -23.11 -13.31 9.87
CA PRO A 41 -22.80 -13.72 11.25
C PRO A 41 -21.29 -13.95 11.52
N LEU A 42 -20.41 -13.39 10.69
CA LEU A 42 -18.97 -13.64 10.78
C LEU A 42 -18.35 -13.02 12.03
N SER A 43 -17.25 -13.63 12.49
CA SER A 43 -16.44 -13.14 13.60
C SER A 43 -15.16 -12.46 13.10
N LEU A 44 -14.49 -11.68 13.97
CA LEU A 44 -13.19 -11.09 13.64
C LEU A 44 -12.13 -12.18 13.38
N SER A 45 -12.19 -13.32 14.09
CA SER A 45 -11.29 -14.44 13.83
C SER A 45 -11.51 -15.08 12.47
N ASP A 46 -12.75 -15.09 11.95
CA ASP A 46 -13.01 -15.54 10.59
C ASP A 46 -12.36 -14.64 9.55
N LEU A 47 -12.44 -13.31 9.73
CA LEU A 47 -11.77 -12.35 8.83
C LEU A 47 -10.25 -12.49 8.87
N GLN A 48 -9.67 -12.65 10.06
CA GLN A 48 -8.22 -12.81 10.24
C GLN A 48 -7.73 -14.09 9.57
N ALA A 49 -8.35 -15.23 9.88
CA ALA A 49 -8.01 -16.52 9.28
C ALA A 49 -8.21 -16.54 7.77
N THR A 50 -9.26 -15.87 7.27
CA THR A 50 -9.47 -15.71 5.83
C THR A 50 -8.36 -14.92 5.17
N THR A 51 -8.01 -13.76 5.72
CA THR A 51 -6.94 -12.90 5.16
C THR A 51 -5.61 -13.64 5.13
N GLU A 52 -5.24 -14.31 6.23
CA GLU A 52 -4.03 -15.11 6.33
C GLU A 52 -4.00 -16.26 5.30
N ALA A 53 -5.09 -17.01 5.19
CA ALA A 53 -5.20 -18.12 4.24
C ALA A 53 -5.06 -17.65 2.76
N LEU A 54 -5.67 -16.50 2.42
CA LEU A 54 -5.61 -15.95 1.07
C LEU A 54 -4.21 -15.43 0.72
N LEU A 55 -3.56 -14.73 1.65
CA LEU A 55 -2.19 -14.24 1.47
C LEU A 55 -1.18 -15.38 1.38
N THR A 56 -1.30 -16.39 2.26
CA THR A 56 -0.46 -17.60 2.22
C THR A 56 -0.63 -18.38 0.92
N ALA A 57 -1.82 -18.38 0.34
CA ALA A 57 -2.07 -18.98 -0.97
C ALA A 57 -1.56 -18.12 -2.15
N GLY A 58 -0.94 -16.96 -1.89
CA GLY A 58 -0.35 -16.09 -2.90
C GLY A 58 -1.38 -15.39 -3.81
N LEU A 59 -2.60 -15.16 -3.34
CA LEU A 59 -3.60 -14.45 -4.13
C LEU A 59 -3.21 -12.97 -4.32
N PRO A 60 -3.41 -12.43 -5.53
CA PRO A 60 -3.28 -11.00 -5.78
C PRO A 60 -4.17 -10.17 -4.86
N ILE A 61 -3.69 -8.99 -4.45
CA ILE A 61 -4.36 -8.16 -3.45
C ILE A 61 -5.77 -7.70 -3.85
N ASP A 62 -6.02 -7.51 -5.13
CA ASP A 62 -7.35 -7.19 -5.67
C ASP A 62 -8.35 -8.31 -5.40
N ARG A 63 -7.96 -9.57 -5.59
CA ARG A 63 -8.77 -10.75 -5.29
C ARG A 63 -8.98 -10.92 -3.78
N VAL A 64 -7.95 -10.71 -2.98
CA VAL A 64 -8.06 -10.69 -1.51
C VAL A 64 -9.07 -9.62 -1.07
N ASN A 65 -8.97 -8.41 -1.62
CA ASN A 65 -9.88 -7.32 -1.29
C ASN A 65 -11.32 -7.58 -1.73
N THR A 66 -11.56 -8.26 -2.86
CA THR A 66 -12.90 -8.69 -3.27
C THR A 66 -13.56 -9.53 -2.17
N ILE A 67 -12.87 -10.56 -1.68
CA ILE A 67 -13.41 -11.39 -0.58
C ILE A 67 -13.58 -10.59 0.71
N ARG A 68 -12.61 -9.74 1.06
CA ARG A 68 -12.65 -8.94 2.29
C ARG A 68 -13.79 -7.93 2.31
N ARG A 69 -14.15 -7.32 1.15
CA ARG A 69 -15.28 -6.40 1.04
C ARG A 69 -16.59 -7.09 1.34
N HIS A 70 -16.81 -8.27 0.77
CA HIS A 70 -18.02 -9.07 0.97
C HIS A 70 -18.13 -9.76 2.33
N CYS A 71 -17.04 -9.80 3.10
CA CYS A 71 -17.03 -10.28 4.49
C CYS A 71 -17.07 -9.15 5.53
N SER A 72 -17.20 -7.90 5.11
CA SER A 72 -17.13 -6.72 5.98
C SER A 72 -18.45 -5.98 6.06
N ALA A 73 -18.70 -5.32 7.18
CA ALA A 73 -19.85 -4.44 7.36
C ALA A 73 -19.56 -2.96 7.02
N VAL A 74 -18.32 -2.64 6.57
CA VAL A 74 -17.89 -1.23 6.36
C VAL A 74 -17.11 -0.99 5.07
N LYS A 75 -16.56 -2.04 4.46
CA LYS A 75 -15.76 -1.95 3.22
C LYS A 75 -16.68 -1.95 1.98
N GLY A 76 -16.11 -1.63 0.81
CA GLY A 76 -16.87 -1.68 -0.45
C GLY A 76 -18.10 -0.79 -0.46
N GLY A 77 -17.95 0.48 -0.06
CA GLY A 77 -19.03 1.47 -0.08
C GLY A 77 -20.04 1.38 1.06
N GLN A 78 -19.99 0.31 1.86
CA GLN A 78 -21.00 0.06 2.90
C GLN A 78 -21.02 1.12 3.99
N LEU A 79 -19.86 1.74 4.32
CA LEU A 79 -19.83 2.81 5.31
C LEU A 79 -20.56 4.06 4.79
N ALA A 80 -20.30 4.47 3.54
CA ALA A 80 -21.01 5.62 2.98
C ALA A 80 -22.49 5.36 2.77
N ALA A 81 -22.87 4.14 2.37
CA ALA A 81 -24.28 3.76 2.28
C ALA A 81 -25.02 3.89 3.62
N GLN A 82 -24.32 3.65 4.75
CA GLN A 82 -24.90 3.84 6.09
C GLN A 82 -25.05 5.31 6.49
N CYS A 83 -24.37 6.23 5.81
CA CYS A 83 -24.54 7.67 6.04
C CYS A 83 -25.82 8.23 5.38
N ALA A 84 -26.41 7.52 4.43
CA ALA A 84 -27.59 7.99 3.73
C ALA A 84 -28.73 8.34 4.71
N PRO A 85 -29.43 9.50 4.51
CA PRO A 85 -29.40 10.36 3.33
C PRO A 85 -28.38 11.53 3.39
N ALA A 86 -27.44 11.53 4.32
CA ALA A 86 -26.39 12.54 4.37
C ALA A 86 -25.38 12.35 3.21
N SER A 87 -24.80 13.45 2.74
CA SER A 87 -23.72 13.41 1.77
C SER A 87 -22.37 13.06 2.44
N VAL A 88 -21.45 12.43 1.68
CA VAL A 88 -20.13 12.02 2.18
C VAL A 88 -19.02 12.60 1.30
N THR A 89 -18.05 13.26 1.92
CA THR A 89 -16.79 13.60 1.24
C THR A 89 -15.65 12.89 1.95
N THR A 90 -14.88 12.12 1.19
CA THR A 90 -13.66 11.47 1.68
C THR A 90 -12.44 12.22 1.21
N LEU A 91 -11.58 12.60 2.15
CA LEU A 91 -10.24 13.12 1.90
C LEU A 91 -9.24 12.03 2.27
N ALA A 92 -8.45 11.56 1.31
CA ALA A 92 -7.54 10.44 1.49
C ALA A 92 -6.08 10.82 1.28
N ILE A 93 -5.20 10.26 2.12
CA ILE A 93 -3.77 10.11 1.83
C ILE A 93 -3.57 8.66 1.43
N SER A 94 -3.03 8.44 0.22
CA SER A 94 -2.93 7.11 -0.38
C SER A 94 -1.55 6.49 -0.17
N ASP A 95 -1.54 5.30 0.39
CA ASP A 95 -0.42 4.37 0.44
C ASP A 95 -0.60 3.21 -0.57
N VAL A 96 -1.46 3.38 -1.56
CA VAL A 96 -1.78 2.36 -2.56
C VAL A 96 -1.11 2.71 -3.89
N VAL A 97 -0.36 1.80 -4.45
CA VAL A 97 0.24 1.94 -5.78
C VAL A 97 -0.88 2.20 -6.81
N GLY A 98 -0.75 3.32 -7.56
CA GLY A 98 -1.75 3.75 -8.55
C GLY A 98 -2.95 4.50 -7.99
N ASP A 99 -3.00 4.79 -6.70
CA ASP A 99 -3.98 5.66 -6.03
C ASP A 99 -5.45 5.30 -6.32
N HIS A 100 -5.77 4.00 -6.44
CA HIS A 100 -7.13 3.57 -6.72
C HIS A 100 -8.04 3.74 -5.49
N PRO A 101 -9.06 4.63 -5.52
CA PRO A 101 -9.89 4.93 -4.34
C PRO A 101 -10.57 3.72 -3.71
N ALA A 102 -10.97 2.74 -4.55
CA ALA A 102 -11.58 1.49 -4.08
C ALA A 102 -10.61 0.56 -3.33
N ALA A 103 -9.29 0.75 -3.48
CA ALA A 103 -8.27 -0.01 -2.78
C ALA A 103 -7.88 0.62 -1.44
N ILE A 104 -7.90 1.97 -1.34
CA ILE A 104 -7.58 2.71 -0.12
C ILE A 104 -8.55 2.33 1.00
N GLY A 105 -8.04 1.75 2.08
CA GLY A 105 -8.86 1.22 3.18
C GLY A 105 -9.83 0.10 2.76
N SER A 106 -9.70 -0.47 1.56
CA SER A 106 -10.67 -1.36 0.89
C SER A 106 -12.00 -0.67 0.56
N GLY A 107 -11.95 0.63 0.24
CA GLY A 107 -13.06 1.41 -0.29
C GLY A 107 -14.27 1.58 0.64
N PRO A 108 -14.14 2.07 1.88
CA PRO A 108 -15.29 2.18 2.78
C PRO A 108 -16.38 3.12 2.27
N THR A 109 -15.99 4.09 1.46
CA THR A 109 -16.88 5.12 0.90
C THR A 109 -16.96 5.11 -0.64
N VAL A 110 -16.43 4.06 -1.25
CA VAL A 110 -16.42 3.87 -2.72
C VAL A 110 -17.20 2.62 -3.05
N GLY A 111 -18.11 2.71 -4.03
CA GLY A 111 -18.90 1.56 -4.47
C GLY A 111 -18.02 0.38 -4.92
N ASP A 112 -18.50 -0.82 -4.70
CA ASP A 112 -17.82 -2.07 -5.05
C ASP A 112 -18.40 -2.62 -6.36
N PRO A 113 -17.62 -2.64 -7.45
CA PRO A 113 -18.10 -3.21 -8.71
C PRO A 113 -18.13 -4.74 -8.71
N THR A 114 -17.58 -5.39 -7.67
CA THR A 114 -17.54 -6.85 -7.54
C THR A 114 -18.75 -7.37 -6.76
N THR A 115 -19.04 -8.66 -6.92
CA THR A 115 -20.21 -9.32 -6.37
C THR A 115 -19.86 -10.49 -5.46
N TYR A 116 -20.82 -10.99 -4.67
CA TYR A 116 -20.67 -12.25 -3.93
C TYR A 116 -20.35 -13.42 -4.87
N ALA A 117 -20.89 -13.42 -6.10
CA ALA A 117 -20.59 -14.44 -7.10
C ALA A 117 -19.11 -14.40 -7.51
N ASP A 118 -18.53 -13.19 -7.70
CA ASP A 118 -17.10 -13.02 -7.97
C ASP A 118 -16.24 -13.53 -6.80
N ALA A 119 -16.62 -13.19 -5.57
CA ALA A 119 -15.93 -13.66 -4.37
C ALA A 119 -15.96 -15.20 -4.26
N CYS A 120 -17.09 -15.84 -4.56
CA CYS A 120 -17.21 -17.30 -4.63
C CYS A 120 -16.31 -17.89 -5.72
N ALA A 121 -16.32 -17.32 -6.93
CA ALA A 121 -15.50 -17.78 -8.04
C ALA A 121 -13.99 -17.70 -7.72
N ILE A 122 -13.54 -16.65 -7.04
CA ILE A 122 -12.17 -16.53 -6.57
C ILE A 122 -11.83 -17.67 -5.58
N LEU A 123 -12.72 -17.97 -4.62
CA LEU A 123 -12.48 -19.04 -3.66
C LEU A 123 -12.48 -20.43 -4.29
N ASP A 124 -13.23 -20.64 -5.34
CA ASP A 124 -13.29 -21.93 -6.05
C ASP A 124 -12.03 -22.20 -6.90
N LEU A 125 -11.31 -21.13 -7.25
CA LEU A 125 -10.04 -21.19 -7.99
C LEU A 125 -8.79 -21.27 -7.10
N THR A 126 -8.94 -21.20 -5.76
CA THR A 126 -7.81 -21.21 -4.82
C THR A 126 -7.84 -22.43 -3.93
N THR A 127 -6.66 -22.84 -3.46
CA THR A 127 -6.48 -23.85 -2.40
C THR A 127 -6.54 -23.26 -0.99
N ALA A 128 -6.82 -21.96 -0.84
CA ALA A 128 -6.89 -21.30 0.45
C ALA A 128 -7.93 -21.95 1.38
N ALA A 129 -7.49 -22.34 2.58
CA ALA A 129 -8.32 -22.97 3.59
C ALA A 129 -9.07 -21.90 4.41
N VAL A 130 -10.04 -21.21 3.80
CA VAL A 130 -10.86 -20.23 4.52
C VAL A 130 -11.88 -20.90 5.44
N PRO A 131 -12.27 -20.24 6.56
CA PRO A 131 -13.28 -20.77 7.49
C PRO A 131 -14.59 -21.16 6.79
N PRO A 132 -15.24 -22.27 7.20
CA PRO A 132 -16.53 -22.70 6.64
C PRO A 132 -17.62 -21.63 6.74
N ALA A 133 -17.64 -20.83 7.82
CA ALA A 133 -18.57 -19.72 8.00
C ALA A 133 -18.44 -18.66 6.89
N VAL A 134 -17.22 -18.34 6.46
CA VAL A 134 -16.96 -17.41 5.36
C VAL A 134 -17.49 -17.96 4.05
N ARG A 135 -17.21 -19.25 3.73
CA ARG A 135 -17.76 -19.87 2.50
C ARG A 135 -19.30 -19.91 2.52
N ALA A 136 -19.89 -20.17 3.67
CA ALA A 136 -21.35 -20.18 3.82
C ALA A 136 -21.94 -18.78 3.61
N HIS A 137 -21.35 -17.76 4.21
CA HIS A 137 -21.76 -16.36 4.07
C HIS A 137 -21.69 -15.89 2.59
N LEU A 138 -20.56 -16.13 1.93
CA LEU A 138 -20.41 -15.75 0.52
C LEU A 138 -21.40 -16.46 -0.40
N ARG A 139 -21.67 -17.75 -0.17
CA ARG A 139 -22.67 -18.49 -0.92
C ARG A 139 -24.10 -17.99 -0.68
N ALA A 140 -24.42 -17.62 0.56
CA ALA A 140 -25.70 -17.02 0.90
C ALA A 140 -25.88 -15.67 0.18
N GLY A 141 -24.81 -14.84 0.11
CA GLY A 141 -24.84 -13.62 -0.70
C GLY A 141 -25.03 -13.89 -2.19
N ALA A 142 -24.30 -14.84 -2.77
CA ALA A 142 -24.45 -15.22 -4.17
C ALA A 142 -25.84 -15.82 -4.48
N ALA A 143 -26.52 -16.39 -3.49
CA ALA A 143 -27.92 -16.86 -3.61
C ALA A 143 -28.96 -15.74 -3.42
N GLY A 144 -28.55 -14.52 -3.00
CA GLY A 144 -29.43 -13.40 -2.73
C GLY A 144 -30.02 -13.33 -1.33
N ASP A 145 -29.56 -14.21 -0.42
CA ASP A 145 -30.00 -14.24 0.98
C ASP A 145 -29.35 -13.12 1.83
N VAL A 146 -28.23 -12.57 1.36
CA VAL A 146 -27.54 -11.41 1.93
C VAL A 146 -27.50 -10.31 0.88
N ALA A 147 -27.78 -9.07 1.29
CA ALA A 147 -27.75 -7.92 0.38
C ALA A 147 -26.34 -7.72 -0.18
N GLU A 148 -26.27 -7.43 -1.49
CA GLU A 148 -24.99 -7.15 -2.16
C GLU A 148 -24.33 -5.87 -1.64
N THR A 149 -23.01 -5.78 -1.77
CA THR A 149 -22.29 -4.53 -1.55
C THR A 149 -22.78 -3.47 -2.54
N PRO A 150 -22.88 -2.19 -2.15
CA PRO A 150 -23.37 -1.16 -3.05
C PRO A 150 -22.42 -0.96 -4.24
N ALA A 151 -22.86 -1.26 -5.44
CA ALA A 151 -22.08 -1.04 -6.67
C ALA A 151 -21.79 0.45 -6.91
N VAL A 152 -22.72 1.32 -6.50
CA VAL A 152 -22.61 2.78 -6.57
C VAL A 152 -23.08 3.36 -5.24
N VAL A 153 -22.34 4.32 -4.73
CA VAL A 153 -22.76 5.13 -3.59
C VAL A 153 -23.11 6.51 -4.11
N THR A 154 -24.38 6.89 -3.97
CA THR A 154 -24.86 8.22 -4.32
C THR A 154 -24.42 9.24 -3.27
N ASP A 155 -24.26 10.51 -3.68
CA ASP A 155 -23.86 11.61 -2.80
C ASP A 155 -22.56 11.39 -2.01
N ALA A 156 -21.64 10.56 -2.58
CA ALA A 156 -20.31 10.34 -2.06
C ALA A 156 -19.24 10.78 -3.06
N SER A 157 -18.22 11.48 -2.57
CA SER A 157 -17.04 11.86 -3.35
C SER A 157 -15.76 11.48 -2.61
N VAL A 158 -14.70 11.19 -3.38
CA VAL A 158 -13.37 10.89 -2.84
C VAL A 158 -12.35 11.79 -3.50
N HIS A 159 -11.51 12.42 -2.69
CA HIS A 159 -10.40 13.27 -3.12
C HIS A 159 -9.12 12.75 -2.49
N ILE A 160 -8.15 12.37 -3.33
CA ILE A 160 -6.81 12.01 -2.88
C ILE A 160 -6.02 13.30 -2.73
N LEU A 161 -5.62 13.61 -1.49
CA LEU A 161 -4.88 14.82 -1.16
C LEU A 161 -3.38 14.66 -1.38
N ALA A 162 -2.87 13.45 -1.11
CA ALA A 162 -1.48 13.09 -1.32
C ALA A 162 -1.37 11.59 -1.59
N GLY A 163 -0.40 11.23 -2.41
CA GLY A 163 -0.01 9.87 -2.78
C GLY A 163 1.39 9.88 -3.34
N GLY A 164 1.82 8.78 -3.94
CA GLY A 164 3.17 8.64 -4.50
C GLY A 164 3.52 9.76 -5.50
N GLN A 165 2.57 10.17 -6.36
CA GLN A 165 2.80 11.26 -7.32
C GLN A 165 3.11 12.60 -6.62
N THR A 166 2.45 12.89 -5.50
CA THR A 166 2.70 14.13 -4.73
C THR A 166 4.14 14.17 -4.20
N ALA A 167 4.65 13.05 -3.69
CA ALA A 167 6.02 12.95 -3.21
C ALA A 167 7.03 13.10 -4.35
N VAL A 168 6.79 12.42 -5.46
CA VAL A 168 7.65 12.46 -6.65
C VAL A 168 7.70 13.87 -7.24
N ASP A 169 6.56 14.54 -7.39
CA ASP A 169 6.50 15.91 -7.93
C ASP A 169 7.24 16.92 -7.02
N ALA A 170 7.06 16.79 -5.70
CA ALA A 170 7.73 17.65 -4.73
C ALA A 170 9.25 17.48 -4.77
N ALA A 171 9.73 16.23 -4.81
CA ALA A 171 11.15 15.91 -4.90
C ALA A 171 11.75 16.40 -6.22
N ALA A 172 11.05 16.18 -7.34
CA ALA A 172 11.49 16.64 -8.68
C ALA A 172 11.59 18.16 -8.73
N ALA A 173 10.57 18.88 -8.25
CA ALA A 173 10.57 20.34 -8.20
C ALA A 173 11.75 20.88 -7.36
N HIS A 174 12.07 20.23 -6.24
CA HIS A 174 13.19 20.64 -5.41
C HIS A 174 14.55 20.42 -6.10
N LEU A 175 14.73 19.27 -6.77
CA LEU A 175 15.95 19.00 -7.54
C LEU A 175 16.14 19.99 -8.69
N GLN A 176 15.08 20.39 -9.38
CA GLN A 176 15.11 21.42 -10.41
C GLN A 176 15.56 22.78 -9.86
N VAL A 177 15.07 23.16 -8.66
CA VAL A 177 15.54 24.39 -7.96
C VAL A 177 17.03 24.31 -7.64
N LEU A 178 17.56 23.10 -7.35
CA LEU A 178 18.98 22.87 -7.14
C LEU A 178 19.81 22.83 -8.45
N GLY A 179 19.17 22.98 -9.60
CA GLY A 179 19.81 23.03 -10.91
C GLY A 179 19.97 21.68 -11.61
N TRP A 180 19.34 20.61 -11.12
CA TRP A 180 19.37 19.31 -11.79
C TRP A 180 18.38 19.25 -12.95
N ALA A 181 18.83 18.75 -14.10
CA ALA A 181 17.93 18.27 -15.15
C ALA A 181 17.25 17.00 -14.61
N THR A 182 15.93 17.05 -14.42
CA THR A 182 15.20 16.00 -13.68
C THR A 182 14.25 15.26 -14.61
N ASN A 183 14.42 13.93 -14.70
CA ASN A 183 13.46 13.01 -15.30
C ASN A 183 12.50 12.51 -14.22
N VAL A 184 11.20 12.74 -14.42
CA VAL A 184 10.14 12.26 -13.53
C VAL A 184 9.65 10.92 -14.06
N GLY A 185 9.93 9.88 -13.31
CA GLY A 185 9.53 8.51 -13.61
C GLY A 185 8.13 8.17 -13.09
N PRO A 186 7.72 6.91 -13.24
CA PRO A 186 6.43 6.43 -12.77
C PRO A 186 6.36 6.36 -11.24
N VAL A 187 5.15 6.25 -10.71
CA VAL A 187 4.86 6.06 -9.26
C VAL A 187 4.28 4.69 -8.97
N ASP A 188 4.37 3.78 -9.93
CA ASP A 188 3.84 2.42 -9.86
C ASP A 188 4.94 1.35 -9.95
N LEU A 189 6.17 1.71 -9.57
CA LEU A 189 7.24 0.74 -9.49
C LEU A 189 6.94 -0.30 -8.41
N ALA A 190 6.76 -1.54 -8.80
CA ALA A 190 6.41 -2.64 -7.88
C ALA A 190 7.16 -3.91 -8.24
N GLY A 191 7.24 -4.84 -7.28
CA GLY A 191 7.90 -6.11 -7.41
C GLY A 191 9.13 -6.26 -6.52
N ASP A 192 9.98 -7.25 -6.82
CA ASP A 192 11.21 -7.42 -6.07
C ASP A 192 12.21 -6.27 -6.30
N PRO A 193 13.13 -6.01 -5.35
CA PRO A 193 14.08 -4.90 -5.44
C PRO A 193 14.95 -4.91 -6.71
N ALA A 194 15.23 -6.09 -7.28
CA ALA A 194 16.03 -6.19 -8.51
C ALA A 194 15.21 -5.77 -9.73
N ALA A 195 13.92 -6.06 -9.76
CA ALA A 195 13.01 -5.61 -10.82
C ALA A 195 12.82 -4.09 -10.77
N VAL A 196 12.61 -3.53 -9.57
CA VAL A 196 12.50 -2.07 -9.38
C VAL A 196 13.79 -1.38 -9.76
N ALA A 197 14.96 -1.89 -9.33
CA ALA A 197 16.26 -1.32 -9.67
C ALA A 197 16.49 -1.26 -11.19
N ARG A 198 16.15 -2.31 -11.94
CA ARG A 198 16.26 -2.32 -13.40
C ARG A 198 15.40 -1.23 -14.05
N ARG A 199 14.14 -1.12 -13.64
CA ARG A 199 13.24 -0.07 -14.15
C ARG A 199 13.73 1.34 -13.83
N LEU A 200 14.36 1.55 -12.68
CA LEU A 200 14.96 2.85 -12.32
C LEU A 200 16.17 3.16 -13.20
N LEU A 201 17.03 2.18 -13.48
CA LEU A 201 18.17 2.35 -14.36
C LEU A 201 17.77 2.64 -15.82
N ASP A 202 16.66 2.06 -16.29
CA ASP A 202 16.11 2.34 -17.63
C ASP A 202 15.62 3.80 -17.79
N LEU A 203 15.39 4.51 -16.68
CA LEU A 203 15.02 5.94 -16.69
C LEU A 203 16.23 6.89 -16.79
N VAL A 204 17.44 6.38 -16.61
CA VAL A 204 18.66 7.16 -16.71
C VAL A 204 18.97 7.45 -18.17
N ALA A 205 19.13 8.74 -18.50
CA ALA A 205 19.52 9.23 -19.82
C ALA A 205 20.90 9.88 -19.74
N ASP A 206 21.17 10.83 -20.61
CA ASP A 206 22.48 11.49 -20.69
C ASP A 206 22.76 12.37 -19.44
N PRO A 207 23.82 12.08 -18.67
CA PRO A 207 24.22 12.89 -17.53
C PRO A 207 24.78 14.28 -17.94
N PRO A 208 24.79 15.30 -17.02
CA PRO A 208 24.33 15.20 -15.63
C PRO A 208 22.80 15.31 -15.48
N MET A 209 22.22 14.43 -14.72
CA MET A 209 20.77 14.44 -14.51
C MET A 209 20.35 13.84 -13.17
N ALA A 210 19.09 14.07 -12.80
CA ALA A 210 18.43 13.35 -11.72
C ALA A 210 17.23 12.56 -12.25
N VAL A 211 16.94 11.44 -11.61
CA VAL A 211 15.70 10.67 -11.80
C VAL A 211 14.96 10.66 -10.49
N VAL A 212 13.64 10.88 -10.53
CA VAL A 212 12.75 10.73 -9.38
C VAL A 212 11.61 9.82 -9.77
N ALA A 213 11.34 8.81 -8.99
CA ALA A 213 10.25 7.86 -9.20
C ALA A 213 9.68 7.38 -7.87
N GLY A 214 8.52 6.75 -7.90
CA GLY A 214 7.88 6.18 -6.71
C GLY A 214 7.39 4.76 -6.95
N GLY A 215 6.97 4.10 -5.88
CA GLY A 215 6.44 2.75 -5.97
C GLY A 215 6.40 2.06 -4.61
N GLU A 216 6.38 0.73 -4.63
CA GLU A 216 6.45 -0.11 -3.44
C GLU A 216 7.20 -1.40 -3.79
N ALA A 217 8.47 -1.46 -3.42
CA ALA A 217 9.25 -2.69 -3.56
C ALA A 217 8.90 -3.66 -2.43
N THR A 218 8.94 -4.96 -2.73
CA THR A 218 8.63 -6.00 -1.74
C THR A 218 9.68 -7.09 -1.76
N VAL A 219 10.19 -7.45 -0.58
CA VAL A 219 11.09 -8.59 -0.39
C VAL A 219 10.30 -9.76 0.17
N GLN A 220 10.36 -10.89 -0.50
CA GLN A 220 9.84 -12.16 0.02
C GLN A 220 11.02 -13.05 0.38
N HIS A 221 11.21 -13.31 1.67
CA HIS A 221 12.23 -14.24 2.14
C HIS A 221 11.73 -14.99 3.38
N ASP A 222 12.28 -16.18 3.58
CA ASP A 222 12.05 -17.06 4.73
C ASP A 222 13.26 -17.08 5.69
N GLY A 223 14.26 -16.24 5.41
CA GLY A 223 15.48 -16.11 6.18
C GLY A 223 15.38 -15.17 7.38
N THR A 224 16.50 -15.04 8.09
CA THR A 224 16.67 -14.17 9.28
C THR A 224 17.39 -12.85 8.95
N GLY A 225 17.62 -12.55 7.67
CA GLY A 225 18.29 -11.32 7.25
C GLY A 225 17.55 -10.07 7.71
N ARG A 226 18.29 -9.03 8.09
CA ARG A 226 17.78 -7.73 8.49
C ARG A 226 18.03 -6.72 7.39
N GLY A 227 16.97 -6.07 6.92
CA GLY A 227 17.01 -5.06 5.87
C GLY A 227 15.60 -4.61 5.52
N GLY A 228 15.51 -3.84 4.44
CA GLY A 228 14.25 -3.41 3.88
C GLY A 228 14.31 -3.31 2.34
N PRO A 229 13.18 -3.32 1.67
CA PRO A 229 13.11 -3.27 0.22
C PRO A 229 13.81 -2.05 -0.38
N THR A 230 13.64 -0.86 0.21
CA THR A 230 14.26 0.37 -0.31
C THR A 230 15.77 0.36 -0.13
N GLN A 231 16.27 -0.19 0.97
CA GLN A 231 17.71 -0.39 1.19
C GLN A 231 18.32 -1.26 0.09
N GLU A 232 17.65 -2.36 -0.29
CA GLU A 232 18.12 -3.22 -1.37
C GLU A 232 18.05 -2.55 -2.74
N VAL A 233 16.97 -1.80 -3.03
CA VAL A 233 16.85 -1.02 -4.27
C VAL A 233 18.02 -0.05 -4.39
N ALA A 234 18.31 0.72 -3.32
CA ALA A 234 19.43 1.68 -3.32
C ALA A 234 20.77 1.01 -3.66
N LEU A 235 21.08 -0.12 -3.03
CA LEU A 235 22.32 -0.88 -3.28
C LEU A 235 22.37 -1.41 -4.71
N ARG A 236 21.28 -2.03 -5.21
CA ARG A 236 21.23 -2.65 -6.54
C ARG A 236 21.35 -1.62 -7.67
N VAL A 237 20.76 -0.43 -7.47
CA VAL A 237 20.92 0.68 -8.43
C VAL A 237 22.34 1.24 -8.35
N ALA A 238 22.87 1.50 -7.16
CA ALA A 238 24.19 2.08 -6.96
C ALA A 238 25.30 1.22 -7.57
N ASP A 239 25.20 -0.11 -7.45
CA ASP A 239 26.16 -1.08 -8.01
C ASP A 239 26.30 -0.99 -9.55
N GLN A 240 25.25 -0.56 -10.23
CA GLN A 240 25.19 -0.49 -11.69
C GLN A 240 25.30 0.96 -12.23
N LEU A 241 25.07 1.95 -11.36
CA LEU A 241 25.18 3.35 -11.72
C LEU A 241 26.67 3.77 -11.73
N GLY A 242 27.13 4.36 -12.82
CA GLY A 242 28.55 4.67 -13.01
C GLY A 242 29.09 5.73 -12.04
N SER A 243 28.32 6.78 -11.75
CA SER A 243 28.69 7.89 -10.86
C SER A 243 27.46 8.60 -10.33
N GLY A 244 27.53 9.19 -9.13
CA GLY A 244 26.45 9.95 -8.51
C GLY A 244 25.98 9.32 -7.18
N TRP A 245 24.69 9.43 -6.88
CA TRP A 245 24.09 8.97 -5.63
C TRP A 245 22.70 8.36 -5.85
N VAL A 246 22.36 7.41 -5.03
CA VAL A 246 21.04 6.79 -5.00
C VAL A 246 20.45 6.92 -3.60
N ALA A 247 19.33 7.61 -3.49
CA ALA A 247 18.50 7.62 -2.29
C ALA A 247 17.24 6.79 -2.57
N ALA A 248 16.92 5.86 -1.69
CA ALA A 248 15.65 5.15 -1.71
C ALA A 248 15.10 5.11 -0.29
N VAL A 249 13.86 5.53 -0.12
CA VAL A 249 13.22 5.67 1.19
C VAL A 249 11.76 5.22 1.17
N ASP A 250 11.33 4.55 2.24
CA ASP A 250 9.94 4.44 2.60
C ASP A 250 9.52 5.75 3.29
N THR A 251 8.45 6.36 2.79
CA THR A 251 8.02 7.69 3.24
C THR A 251 7.42 7.70 4.65
N ASP A 252 7.09 6.56 5.23
CA ASP A 252 6.64 6.45 6.62
C ASP A 252 7.79 6.51 7.64
N GLY A 253 9.02 6.32 7.17
CA GLY A 253 10.24 6.43 7.98
C GLY A 253 10.77 5.09 8.51
N ALA A 254 10.20 3.95 8.06
CA ALA A 254 10.57 2.61 8.52
C ALA A 254 10.58 1.59 7.39
N ASP A 255 11.73 1.42 6.73
CA ASP A 255 11.88 0.48 5.62
C ASP A 255 11.88 -0.98 6.11
N GLY A 256 10.84 -1.72 5.72
CA GLY A 256 10.62 -3.10 6.15
C GLY A 256 10.49 -3.27 7.65
N SER A 257 11.30 -4.13 8.26
CA SER A 257 11.30 -4.35 9.73
C SER A 257 12.40 -3.55 10.45
N THR A 258 12.94 -2.50 9.81
CA THR A 258 14.05 -1.72 10.35
C THR A 258 13.58 -0.40 10.97
N ASP A 259 14.50 0.31 11.63
CA ASP A 259 14.27 1.61 12.26
C ASP A 259 14.81 2.78 11.43
N VAL A 260 15.06 2.53 10.15
CA VAL A 260 15.57 3.52 9.18
C VAL A 260 14.61 3.67 8.02
N ALA A 261 14.51 4.86 7.46
CA ALA A 261 13.63 5.13 6.32
C ALA A 261 14.13 4.50 5.01
N GLY A 262 15.42 4.17 4.93
CA GLY A 262 16.03 3.64 3.73
C GLY A 262 17.53 3.91 3.67
N ALA A 263 18.08 4.11 2.47
CA ALA A 263 19.51 4.30 2.29
C ALA A 263 19.84 5.40 1.26
N LEU A 264 21.01 6.06 1.50
CA LEU A 264 21.70 6.95 0.57
C LEU A 264 23.05 6.33 0.23
N VAL A 265 23.20 5.82 -1.00
CA VAL A 265 24.34 5.02 -1.42
C VAL A 265 25.09 5.75 -2.55
N PRO A 266 26.43 5.93 -2.45
CA PRO A 266 27.21 6.45 -3.56
C PRO A 266 27.24 5.43 -4.71
N ALA A 267 27.10 5.90 -5.93
CA ALA A 267 27.16 5.07 -7.13
C ALA A 267 28.56 4.50 -7.35
N GLY A 268 28.63 3.27 -7.77
CA GLY A 268 29.86 2.53 -8.10
C GLY A 268 29.79 1.07 -7.63
N PRO A 269 30.73 0.24 -8.07
CA PRO A 269 30.74 -1.18 -7.77
C PRO A 269 30.82 -1.45 -6.27
N LEU A 270 29.91 -2.29 -5.78
CA LEU A 270 29.85 -2.72 -4.40
C LEU A 270 30.87 -3.83 -4.12
N ASP A 271 31.35 -3.92 -2.90
CA ASP A 271 32.28 -4.97 -2.49
C ASP A 271 31.57 -6.33 -2.24
N ALA A 272 32.36 -7.39 -2.14
CA ALA A 272 31.86 -8.74 -1.95
C ALA A 272 31.02 -8.94 -0.68
N THR A 273 31.25 -8.15 0.36
CA THR A 273 30.50 -8.20 1.63
C THR A 273 29.06 -7.74 1.41
N VAL A 274 28.88 -6.63 0.68
CA VAL A 274 27.55 -6.11 0.35
C VAL A 274 26.82 -7.05 -0.61
N HIS A 275 27.50 -7.61 -1.61
CA HIS A 275 26.87 -8.60 -2.50
C HIS A 275 26.41 -9.86 -1.75
N ALA A 276 27.23 -10.34 -0.79
CA ALA A 276 26.83 -11.48 0.05
C ALA A 276 25.61 -11.16 0.92
N ALA A 277 25.53 -9.94 1.46
CA ALA A 277 24.40 -9.46 2.25
C ALA A 277 23.13 -9.32 1.40
N LEU A 278 23.23 -8.78 0.19
CA LEU A 278 22.12 -8.70 -0.76
C LEU A 278 21.55 -10.08 -1.13
N ALA A 279 22.41 -11.09 -1.25
CA ALA A 279 21.97 -12.45 -1.54
C ALA A 279 21.21 -13.13 -0.39
N GLN A 280 21.32 -12.59 0.84
CA GLN A 280 20.67 -13.10 2.04
C GLN A 280 19.62 -12.13 2.61
N HIS A 281 19.31 -11.04 1.91
CA HIS A 281 18.44 -9.97 2.39
C HIS A 281 18.86 -9.41 3.76
N ASP A 282 20.18 -9.36 4.03
CA ASP A 282 20.78 -8.93 5.32
C ASP A 282 21.64 -7.67 5.14
N VAL A 283 21.06 -6.63 4.57
CA VAL A 283 21.75 -5.41 4.13
C VAL A 283 21.91 -4.36 5.21
N TYR A 284 21.16 -4.45 6.32
CA TYR A 284 21.16 -3.43 7.38
C TYR A 284 22.56 -3.20 7.99
N GLY A 285 23.25 -4.27 8.38
CA GLY A 285 24.58 -4.16 8.97
C GLY A 285 25.61 -3.49 8.04
N PRO A 286 25.79 -3.99 6.82
CA PRO A 286 26.69 -3.38 5.83
C PRO A 286 26.40 -1.90 5.51
N LEU A 287 25.13 -1.49 5.51
CA LEU A 287 24.75 -0.07 5.33
C LEU A 287 25.08 0.77 6.57
N ALA A 288 24.83 0.24 7.77
CA ALA A 288 25.18 0.90 9.04
C ALA A 288 26.69 1.15 9.16
N ASP A 289 27.51 0.15 8.84
CA ASP A 289 28.98 0.22 8.90
C ASP A 289 29.56 1.32 7.99
N ARG A 290 28.82 1.68 6.92
CA ARG A 290 29.20 2.71 5.95
C ARG A 290 28.55 4.07 6.19
N GLY A 291 27.65 4.16 7.17
CA GLY A 291 26.87 5.37 7.43
C GLY A 291 25.91 5.74 6.30
N TRP A 292 25.39 4.76 5.57
CA TRP A 292 24.51 4.97 4.41
C TRP A 292 23.02 4.94 4.75
N HIS A 293 22.64 4.74 6.00
CA HIS A 293 21.24 4.78 6.42
C HIS A 293 20.68 6.19 6.39
N ILE A 294 19.41 6.30 5.99
CA ILE A 294 18.61 7.52 6.15
C ILE A 294 17.72 7.35 7.38
N HIS A 295 17.90 8.23 8.36
CA HIS A 295 17.15 8.24 9.60
C HIS A 295 16.20 9.44 9.62
N THR A 296 14.90 9.21 9.58
CA THR A 296 13.87 10.25 9.74
C THR A 296 13.10 10.11 11.04
N GLY A 297 13.06 8.90 11.60
CA GLY A 297 12.03 8.48 12.52
C GLY A 297 10.64 8.46 11.85
N PRO A 298 9.58 8.13 12.58
CA PRO A 298 8.23 8.12 12.03
C PRO A 298 7.84 9.49 11.47
N THR A 299 7.45 9.54 10.20
CA THR A 299 7.09 10.80 9.51
C THR A 299 5.65 11.23 9.75
N GLY A 300 4.80 10.31 10.19
CA GLY A 300 3.37 10.54 10.40
C GLY A 300 2.54 10.47 9.11
N THR A 301 3.12 10.09 7.98
CA THR A 301 2.43 9.84 6.71
C THR A 301 3.04 8.63 6.02
N ASN A 302 2.30 8.04 5.08
CA ASN A 302 2.80 7.03 4.15
C ASN A 302 2.22 7.32 2.77
N VAL A 303 3.09 7.49 1.78
CA VAL A 303 2.76 7.64 0.36
C VAL A 303 3.68 6.74 -0.49
N ASN A 304 4.00 5.56 0.01
CA ASN A 304 4.88 4.54 -0.56
C ASN A 304 6.35 4.96 -0.63
N ASP A 305 7.14 4.24 -1.44
CA ASP A 305 8.56 4.48 -1.61
C ASP A 305 8.84 5.66 -2.52
N LEU A 306 9.91 6.39 -2.23
CA LEU A 306 10.49 7.43 -3.07
C LEU A 306 11.92 7.05 -3.45
N TYR A 307 12.20 7.10 -4.75
CA TYR A 307 13.51 6.79 -5.33
C TYR A 307 14.07 8.03 -6.03
N ILE A 308 15.29 8.40 -5.68
CA ILE A 308 16.00 9.55 -6.24
C ILE A 308 17.41 9.10 -6.66
N LEU A 309 17.73 9.26 -7.94
CA LEU A 309 19.05 9.02 -8.49
C LEU A 309 19.63 10.35 -8.97
N THR A 310 20.89 10.61 -8.66
CA THR A 310 21.67 11.67 -9.33
C THR A 310 22.80 11.03 -10.10
N VAL A 311 22.99 11.43 -11.36
CA VAL A 311 24.02 10.90 -12.25
C VAL A 311 24.88 12.06 -12.70
N SER A 312 26.20 11.97 -12.50
CA SER A 312 27.18 13.03 -12.83
C SER A 312 28.13 12.60 -13.93
#